data_cad07dac8601918e284c918d9efabbad
#
_entry.id   cad07dac8601918e284c918d9efabbad
#
_cell.length_a   1.000
_cell.length_b   1.000
_cell.length_c   1.000
_cell.angle_alpha   90.00
_cell.angle_beta   90.00
_cell.angle_gamma   90.00
#
_symmetry.space_group_name_H-M   'P 1'
#
loop_
_entity.id
_entity.type
_entity.pdbx_description
1 polymer ?
#
loop_
_entity_poly.entity_id
_entity_poly.type
_entity_poly.pdbx_seq_one_letter_code
_entity_poly.pdbx_strand_id
1 'polypeptide(L)'
;MKSKHIIAITALTFASLTSCTSVLDKDDLTAVSEKATWNSEILATAFLDKCYKDNLPSFSGDYSKYSDEGNGGGDFIHGRLTAVATAGGPLGEHWPYDKIYTINVLLTSIDGGSLSEDIRNRIKAQALFLRAYQYFEMVKIYGGVPLVLIPQDRHSDDLYVTRNTAKECIDQIVKDLDDAAASLPSIWGENDFGRITKGAAMAFKGRVLLTYASKQFNPNNDRTRWQTAYNACLAAQKELSENGQRALHPVYKEIWTKETTSETVITTRFLDPVRTHNF
;
A
#
# COMPACT_ATOMS: atom_id res chain seq x y z
N MET A 1 -70.30 -26.54 11.46
CA MET A 1 -69.19 -27.02 10.59
C MET A 1 -68.33 -25.90 9.97
N LYS A 2 -68.80 -24.73 9.66
CA LYS A 2 -68.08 -23.64 9.02
C LYS A 2 -66.93 -23.03 9.89
N SER A 3 -67.09 -22.97 11.21
CA SER A 3 -66.07 -22.37 12.12
C SER A 3 -64.78 -23.22 12.25
N LYS A 4 -64.85 -24.53 12.23
CA LYS A 4 -63.68 -25.43 12.34
C LYS A 4 -62.78 -25.39 11.10
N HIS A 5 -63.33 -25.16 9.94
CA HIS A 5 -62.56 -25.04 8.70
C HIS A 5 -61.83 -23.70 8.59
N ILE A 6 -62.42 -22.62 9.11
CA ILE A 6 -61.76 -21.30 9.17
C ILE A 6 -60.54 -21.33 10.08
N ILE A 7 -60.64 -21.93 11.27
CA ILE A 7 -59.52 -22.07 12.22
C ILE A 7 -58.39 -22.93 11.63
N ALA A 8 -58.72 -24.01 10.91
CA ALA A 8 -57.74 -24.87 10.27
C ALA A 8 -57.00 -24.16 9.11
N ILE A 9 -57.71 -23.33 8.32
CA ILE A 9 -57.10 -22.55 7.24
C ILE A 9 -56.20 -21.44 7.81
N THR A 10 -56.58 -20.78 8.89
CA THR A 10 -55.76 -19.73 9.55
C THR A 10 -54.53 -20.31 10.19
N ALA A 11 -54.58 -21.50 10.79
CA ALA A 11 -53.44 -22.20 11.34
C ALA A 11 -52.44 -22.67 10.26
N LEU A 12 -52.94 -23.09 9.09
CA LEU A 12 -52.12 -23.52 7.96
C LEU A 12 -51.37 -22.34 7.29
N THR A 13 -52.02 -21.16 7.21
CA THR A 13 -51.41 -19.94 6.70
C THR A 13 -50.34 -19.36 7.66
N PHE A 14 -50.51 -19.55 8.96
CA PHE A 14 -49.48 -19.10 9.94
C PHE A 14 -48.24 -20.03 9.98
N ALA A 15 -48.41 -21.33 9.69
CA ALA A 15 -47.32 -22.29 9.63
C ALA A 15 -46.41 -22.11 8.38
N SER A 16 -46.93 -21.48 7.31
CA SER A 16 -46.15 -21.21 6.09
C SER A 16 -45.28 -19.94 6.18
N LEU A 17 -45.40 -19.15 7.24
CA LEU A 17 -44.57 -17.93 7.45
C LEU A 17 -43.29 -18.18 8.22
N THR A 18 -43.04 -19.39 8.75
CA THR A 18 -41.73 -19.77 9.29
C THR A 18 -40.83 -20.28 8.15
N SER A 19 -40.58 -19.43 7.16
CA SER A 19 -39.55 -19.69 6.18
C SER A 19 -38.18 -19.68 6.88
N CYS A 20 -37.51 -20.82 6.88
CA CYS A 20 -36.14 -20.92 7.38
C CYS A 20 -35.25 -20.01 6.55
N THR A 21 -34.93 -18.83 7.06
CA THR A 21 -33.97 -17.90 6.42
C THR A 21 -32.58 -18.57 6.27
N SER A 22 -32.25 -19.55 7.12
CA SER A 22 -31.00 -20.32 7.08
C SER A 22 -30.78 -21.17 5.82
N VAL A 23 -31.83 -21.45 5.01
CA VAL A 23 -31.68 -22.19 3.76
C VAL A 23 -31.14 -21.28 2.63
N LEU A 24 -31.32 -19.96 2.78
CA LEU A 24 -30.82 -18.95 1.80
C LEU A 24 -29.44 -18.42 2.19
N ASP A 25 -29.08 -18.48 3.47
CA ASP A 25 -27.75 -18.12 3.98
C ASP A 25 -26.77 -19.31 3.80
N LYS A 26 -26.45 -19.62 2.56
CA LYS A 26 -25.38 -20.56 2.26
C LYS A 26 -24.10 -19.78 2.11
N ASP A 27 -23.11 -20.14 2.93
CA ASP A 27 -21.75 -19.70 2.72
C ASP A 27 -21.33 -20.05 1.29
N ASP A 28 -20.78 -19.10 0.55
CA ASP A 28 -20.21 -19.37 -0.76
C ASP A 28 -18.95 -20.24 -0.57
N LEU A 29 -19.09 -21.54 -0.84
CA LEU A 29 -18.00 -22.50 -0.71
C LEU A 29 -16.89 -22.28 -1.75
N THR A 30 -17.11 -21.43 -2.73
CA THR A 30 -16.14 -21.09 -3.77
C THR A 30 -15.31 -19.85 -3.42
N ALA A 31 -15.73 -19.06 -2.43
CA ALA A 31 -15.04 -17.89 -1.95
C ALA A 31 -14.46 -18.13 -0.54
N VAL A 32 -13.26 -17.62 -0.33
CA VAL A 32 -12.66 -17.60 1.03
C VAL A 32 -13.40 -16.54 1.85
N SER A 33 -14.06 -16.96 2.94
CA SER A 33 -14.77 -16.02 3.81
C SER A 33 -13.80 -15.06 4.50
N GLU A 34 -14.26 -13.85 4.78
CA GLU A 34 -13.48 -12.85 5.52
C GLU A 34 -12.95 -13.42 6.85
N LYS A 35 -13.82 -14.11 7.60
CA LYS A 35 -13.44 -14.77 8.86
C LYS A 35 -12.33 -15.80 8.67
N ALA A 36 -12.36 -16.59 7.60
CA ALA A 36 -11.31 -17.58 7.31
C ALA A 36 -9.96 -16.88 7.00
N THR A 37 -10.01 -15.77 6.27
CA THR A 37 -8.82 -14.99 5.89
C THR A 37 -8.06 -14.53 7.13
N TRP A 38 -8.73 -13.94 8.10
CA TRP A 38 -8.07 -13.33 9.26
C TRP A 38 -7.77 -14.32 10.41
N ASN A 39 -8.22 -15.56 10.29
CA ASN A 39 -7.89 -16.64 11.22
C ASN A 39 -6.77 -17.57 10.72
N SER A 40 -6.28 -17.38 9.50
CA SER A 40 -5.22 -18.18 8.88
C SER A 40 -4.04 -17.29 8.48
N GLU A 41 -2.85 -17.58 9.00
CA GLU A 41 -1.63 -16.88 8.62
C GLU A 41 -1.37 -16.97 7.12
N ILE A 42 -1.61 -18.15 6.53
CA ILE A 42 -1.42 -18.38 5.09
C ILE A 42 -2.33 -17.46 4.26
N LEU A 43 -3.61 -17.38 4.63
CA LEU A 43 -4.57 -16.55 3.89
C LEU A 43 -4.35 -15.06 4.11
N ALA A 44 -4.04 -14.64 5.33
CA ALA A 44 -3.69 -13.23 5.63
C ALA A 44 -2.41 -12.81 4.90
N THR A 45 -1.41 -13.70 4.83
CA THR A 45 -0.19 -13.46 4.05
C THR A 45 -0.48 -13.39 2.56
N ALA A 46 -1.32 -14.27 2.02
CA ALA A 46 -1.74 -14.22 0.62
C ALA A 46 -2.48 -12.92 0.27
N PHE A 47 -3.31 -12.42 1.20
CA PHE A 47 -3.94 -11.10 1.03
C PHE A 47 -2.89 -9.97 1.02
N LEU A 48 -1.91 -10.01 1.92
CA LEU A 48 -0.78 -9.08 1.92
C LEU A 48 0.02 -9.17 0.62
N ASP A 49 0.27 -10.37 0.09
CA ASP A 49 1.00 -10.57 -1.17
C ASP A 49 0.25 -9.96 -2.36
N LYS A 50 -1.09 -10.00 -2.34
CA LYS A 50 -1.92 -9.23 -3.28
C LYS A 50 -1.65 -7.73 -3.13
N CYS A 51 -1.58 -7.22 -1.90
CA CYS A 51 -1.23 -5.80 -1.68
C CYS A 51 0.16 -5.47 -2.24
N TYR A 52 1.16 -6.32 -2.07
CA TYR A 52 2.49 -6.14 -2.69
C TYR A 52 2.40 -6.08 -4.21
N LYS A 53 1.71 -7.05 -4.81
CA LYS A 53 1.53 -7.12 -6.27
C LYS A 53 0.91 -5.85 -6.84
N ASP A 54 -0.12 -5.35 -6.16
CA ASP A 54 -0.92 -4.23 -6.66
C ASP A 54 -0.26 -2.86 -6.40
N ASN A 55 0.62 -2.76 -5.39
CA ASN A 55 1.16 -1.49 -4.91
C ASN A 55 2.62 -1.23 -5.24
N LEU A 56 3.46 -2.26 -5.39
CA LEU A 56 4.84 -2.05 -5.81
C LEU A 56 4.91 -1.71 -7.31
N PRO A 57 5.84 -0.82 -7.71
CA PRO A 57 5.98 -0.45 -9.11
C PRO A 57 6.27 -1.68 -9.96
N SER A 58 5.61 -1.76 -11.11
CA SER A 58 5.98 -2.70 -12.17
C SER A 58 7.23 -2.18 -12.89
N PHE A 59 7.86 -3.02 -13.67
CA PHE A 59 8.92 -2.57 -14.56
C PHE A 59 8.36 -1.53 -15.54
N SER A 60 8.91 -0.33 -15.49
CA SER A 60 8.53 0.74 -16.42
C SER A 60 9.64 0.94 -17.43
N GLY A 61 9.38 0.55 -18.65
CA GLY A 61 10.41 0.45 -19.67
C GLY A 61 10.76 1.71 -20.42
N ASP A 62 10.28 2.90 -20.08
CA ASP A 62 10.45 3.98 -21.06
C ASP A 62 10.51 5.41 -20.50
N TYR A 63 11.08 5.57 -19.30
CA TYR A 63 11.27 6.91 -18.73
C TYR A 63 12.44 7.68 -19.35
N SER A 64 13.38 7.00 -20.04
CA SER A 64 14.51 7.63 -20.71
C SER A 64 14.08 8.68 -21.75
N LYS A 65 12.88 8.50 -22.33
CA LYS A 65 12.31 9.48 -23.28
C LYS A 65 11.96 10.85 -22.68
N TYR A 66 11.93 10.97 -21.35
CA TYR A 66 11.68 12.22 -20.63
C TYR A 66 12.96 12.88 -20.14
N SER A 67 14.11 12.32 -20.47
CA SER A 67 15.43 12.86 -20.20
C SER A 67 16.19 13.11 -21.51
N ASP A 68 17.43 13.52 -21.40
CA ASP A 68 18.36 13.68 -22.53
C ASP A 68 18.92 12.34 -23.05
N GLU A 69 18.63 11.23 -22.36
CA GLU A 69 19.06 9.88 -22.76
C GLU A 69 18.19 9.26 -23.85
N GLY A 70 16.98 9.79 -24.08
CA GLY A 70 16.03 9.21 -25.03
C GLY A 70 15.32 10.24 -25.89
N ASN A 71 14.73 9.78 -26.99
CA ASN A 71 13.91 10.59 -27.89
C ASN A 71 12.43 10.17 -27.75
N GLY A 72 11.51 11.12 -27.72
CA GLY A 72 10.07 10.84 -27.78
C GLY A 72 9.25 11.40 -26.63
N GLY A 73 9.81 12.19 -25.72
CA GLY A 73 9.12 12.80 -24.57
C GLY A 73 8.06 13.86 -24.91
N GLY A 74 7.78 14.09 -26.18
CA GLY A 74 6.68 14.92 -26.66
C GLY A 74 6.60 16.28 -25.96
N ASP A 75 5.43 16.59 -25.41
CA ASP A 75 5.17 17.90 -24.79
C ASP A 75 6.02 18.16 -23.53
N PHE A 76 6.52 17.12 -22.88
CA PHE A 76 7.42 17.27 -21.73
C PHE A 76 8.75 17.91 -22.14
N ILE A 77 9.43 17.31 -23.13
CA ILE A 77 10.73 17.80 -23.61
C ILE A 77 10.60 19.21 -24.24
N HIS A 78 9.47 19.47 -24.89
CA HIS A 78 9.20 20.78 -25.52
C HIS A 78 8.66 21.82 -24.53
N GLY A 79 8.55 21.52 -23.23
CA GLY A 79 8.04 22.46 -22.22
C GLY A 79 6.58 22.85 -22.42
N ARG A 80 5.80 22.04 -23.13
CA ARG A 80 4.38 22.33 -23.43
C ARG A 80 3.39 21.65 -22.48
N LEU A 81 3.88 20.92 -21.47
CA LEU A 81 3.00 20.32 -20.46
C LEU A 81 2.29 21.41 -19.67
N THR A 82 0.96 21.27 -19.59
CA THR A 82 0.12 22.11 -18.73
C THR A 82 -0.49 21.24 -17.60
N ALA A 83 -0.99 21.88 -16.55
CA ALA A 83 -1.66 21.17 -15.45
C ALA A 83 -2.87 20.32 -15.90
N VAL A 84 -3.46 20.62 -17.05
CA VAL A 84 -4.60 19.90 -17.64
C VAL A 84 -4.15 18.76 -18.54
N ALA A 85 -2.94 18.82 -19.10
CA ALA A 85 -2.42 17.84 -20.06
C ALA A 85 -1.80 16.59 -19.40
N THR A 86 -1.86 16.47 -18.10
CA THR A 86 -1.22 15.37 -17.36
C THR A 86 -2.09 14.10 -17.27
N ALA A 87 -3.35 14.17 -17.69
CA ALA A 87 -4.21 12.99 -17.71
C ALA A 87 -3.71 12.00 -18.80
N GLY A 88 -3.25 10.82 -18.36
CA GLY A 88 -2.86 9.71 -19.24
C GLY A 88 -1.40 9.64 -19.69
N GLY A 89 -0.51 10.55 -19.23
CA GLY A 89 0.93 10.45 -19.47
C GLY A 89 1.68 9.72 -18.35
N PRO A 90 3.01 9.51 -18.46
CA PRO A 90 3.81 8.89 -17.38
C PRO A 90 4.01 9.82 -16.18
N LEU A 91 3.72 11.10 -16.33
CA LEU A 91 3.45 12.05 -15.26
C LEU A 91 1.96 12.05 -14.91
N GLY A 92 1.23 11.04 -15.43
CA GLY A 92 -0.19 10.97 -15.49
C GLY A 92 -0.87 10.71 -14.17
N GLU A 93 -2.16 10.62 -14.25
CA GLU A 93 -3.06 10.38 -13.14
C GLU A 93 -2.62 9.18 -12.29
N HIS A 94 -2.18 9.46 -11.06
CA HIS A 94 -1.90 8.46 -10.06
C HIS A 94 -2.88 8.66 -8.91
N TRP A 95 -4.01 7.93 -8.96
CA TRP A 95 -5.12 8.08 -8.02
C TRP A 95 -5.58 6.74 -7.45
N PRO A 96 -4.70 6.00 -6.73
CA PRO A 96 -4.84 4.59 -6.39
C PRO A 96 -5.70 4.36 -5.13
N TYR A 97 -6.87 4.98 -5.01
CA TYR A 97 -7.74 4.81 -3.83
C TYR A 97 -8.35 3.42 -3.73
N ASP A 98 -8.51 2.69 -4.84
CA ASP A 98 -8.86 1.27 -4.86
C ASP A 98 -7.80 0.40 -4.15
N LYS A 99 -6.54 0.70 -4.38
CA LYS A 99 -5.42 0.03 -3.72
C LYS A 99 -5.32 0.40 -2.25
N ILE A 100 -5.49 1.68 -1.93
CA ILE A 100 -5.54 2.19 -0.55
C ILE A 100 -6.71 1.55 0.20
N TYR A 101 -7.89 1.42 -0.44
CA TYR A 101 -9.02 0.71 0.14
C TYR A 101 -8.67 -0.73 0.51
N THR A 102 -8.03 -1.48 -0.40
CA THR A 102 -7.61 -2.86 -0.15
C THR A 102 -6.64 -2.95 1.04
N ILE A 103 -5.69 -2.03 1.15
CA ILE A 103 -4.77 -1.95 2.28
C ILE A 103 -5.53 -1.64 3.58
N ASN A 104 -6.47 -0.69 3.55
CA ASN A 104 -7.26 -0.33 4.71
C ASN A 104 -8.15 -1.49 5.19
N VAL A 105 -8.71 -2.30 4.27
CA VAL A 105 -9.43 -3.54 4.62
C VAL A 105 -8.52 -4.46 5.43
N LEU A 106 -7.30 -4.73 4.98
CA LEU A 106 -6.34 -5.54 5.73
C LEU A 106 -6.08 -4.96 7.12
N LEU A 107 -5.74 -3.65 7.18
CA LEU A 107 -5.39 -2.97 8.44
C LEU A 107 -6.51 -2.99 9.48
N THR A 108 -7.76 -2.95 9.02
CA THR A 108 -8.94 -2.93 9.89
C THR A 108 -9.40 -4.33 10.28
N SER A 109 -9.49 -5.24 9.30
CA SER A 109 -10.12 -6.55 9.51
C SER A 109 -9.22 -7.56 10.22
N ILE A 110 -7.89 -7.43 10.10
CA ILE A 110 -6.94 -8.39 10.68
C ILE A 110 -7.03 -8.44 12.22
N ASP A 111 -7.45 -7.35 12.86
CA ASP A 111 -7.60 -7.28 14.32
C ASP A 111 -8.78 -8.11 14.83
N GLY A 112 -9.77 -8.40 13.98
CA GLY A 112 -10.91 -9.27 14.28
C GLY A 112 -10.58 -10.77 14.19
N GLY A 113 -9.39 -11.14 13.75
CA GLY A 113 -8.94 -12.53 13.62
C GLY A 113 -8.25 -13.08 14.87
N SER A 114 -7.86 -14.37 14.78
CA SER A 114 -7.21 -15.12 15.88
C SER A 114 -5.69 -15.27 15.70
N LEU A 115 -5.08 -14.53 14.78
CA LEU A 115 -3.63 -14.55 14.59
C LEU A 115 -2.90 -14.04 15.84
N SER A 116 -1.70 -14.58 16.11
CA SER A 116 -0.85 -14.06 17.18
C SER A 116 -0.51 -12.58 16.93
N GLU A 117 -0.30 -11.85 18.03
CA GLU A 117 0.00 -10.42 17.96
C GLU A 117 1.24 -10.14 17.09
N ASP A 118 2.28 -10.95 17.21
CA ASP A 118 3.51 -10.81 16.44
C ASP A 118 3.27 -10.96 14.91
N ILE A 119 2.54 -12.00 14.49
CA ILE A 119 2.19 -12.21 13.09
C ILE A 119 1.35 -11.05 12.57
N ARG A 120 0.30 -10.68 13.34
CA ARG A 120 -0.59 -9.57 12.98
C ARG A 120 0.17 -8.27 12.82
N ASN A 121 1.04 -7.92 13.78
CA ASN A 121 1.83 -6.69 13.75
C ASN A 121 2.80 -6.66 12.55
N ARG A 122 3.44 -7.78 12.22
CA ARG A 122 4.32 -7.88 11.04
C ARG A 122 3.56 -7.73 9.72
N ILE A 123 2.36 -8.28 9.61
CA ILE A 123 1.50 -8.12 8.43
C ILE A 123 1.04 -6.66 8.31
N LYS A 124 0.54 -6.07 9.39
CA LYS A 124 0.11 -4.65 9.44
C LYS A 124 1.25 -3.70 9.09
N ALA A 125 2.44 -3.94 9.60
CA ALA A 125 3.60 -3.09 9.34
C ALA A 125 3.96 -3.02 7.85
N GLN A 126 3.90 -4.14 7.14
CA GLN A 126 4.11 -4.16 5.69
C GLN A 126 3.01 -3.42 4.93
N ALA A 127 1.75 -3.59 5.35
CA ALA A 127 0.61 -2.89 4.77
C ALA A 127 0.70 -1.36 5.00
N LEU A 128 1.12 -0.91 6.18
CA LEU A 128 1.36 0.50 6.48
C LEU A 128 2.42 1.11 5.57
N PHE A 129 3.51 0.40 5.33
CA PHE A 129 4.52 0.87 4.35
C PHE A 129 3.92 1.04 2.96
N LEU A 130 3.12 0.08 2.48
CA LEU A 130 2.50 0.17 1.15
C LEU A 130 1.50 1.33 1.07
N ARG A 131 0.75 1.62 2.14
CA ARG A 131 -0.13 2.78 2.22
C ARG A 131 0.65 4.09 2.17
N ALA A 132 1.71 4.18 2.97
CA ALA A 132 2.61 5.33 2.97
C ALA A 132 3.23 5.58 1.58
N TYR A 133 3.62 4.51 0.89
CA TYR A 133 4.15 4.57 -0.46
C TYR A 133 3.13 5.18 -1.44
N GLN A 134 1.89 4.70 -1.45
CA GLN A 134 0.86 5.22 -2.36
C GLN A 134 0.51 6.69 -2.06
N TYR A 135 0.39 7.06 -0.79
CA TYR A 135 0.17 8.46 -0.44
C TYR A 135 1.33 9.35 -0.85
N PHE A 136 2.57 8.89 -0.68
CA PHE A 136 3.74 9.67 -1.10
C PHE A 136 3.79 9.88 -2.62
N GLU A 137 3.49 8.84 -3.40
CA GLU A 137 3.39 8.96 -4.87
C GLU A 137 2.36 10.02 -5.28
N MET A 138 1.18 10.04 -4.64
CA MET A 138 0.17 11.08 -4.88
C MET A 138 0.65 12.48 -4.46
N VAL A 139 1.26 12.60 -3.27
CA VAL A 139 1.71 13.90 -2.74
C VAL A 139 2.76 14.55 -3.63
N LYS A 140 3.65 13.79 -4.25
CA LYS A 140 4.63 14.31 -5.22
C LYS A 140 3.97 14.99 -6.41
N ILE A 141 2.81 14.51 -6.84
CA ILE A 141 2.09 15.00 -8.02
C ILE A 141 1.12 16.11 -7.65
N TYR A 142 0.31 15.88 -6.61
CA TYR A 142 -0.85 16.71 -6.31
C TYR A 142 -0.64 17.66 -5.11
N GLY A 143 0.42 17.50 -4.34
CA GLY A 143 0.57 18.15 -3.04
C GLY A 143 -0.32 17.47 -1.99
N GLY A 144 -1.31 18.17 -1.42
CA GLY A 144 -2.27 17.53 -0.52
C GLY A 144 -3.29 16.67 -1.26
N VAL A 145 -3.78 15.62 -0.61
CA VAL A 145 -4.81 14.70 -1.13
C VAL A 145 -5.75 14.27 0.01
N PRO A 146 -6.97 13.79 -0.26
CA PRO A 146 -7.83 13.23 0.77
C PRO A 146 -7.15 12.06 1.51
N LEU A 147 -7.10 12.11 2.83
CA LEU A 147 -6.60 11.00 3.66
C LEU A 147 -7.76 10.07 4.03
N VAL A 148 -7.84 8.93 3.36
CA VAL A 148 -8.79 7.84 3.63
C VAL A 148 -8.04 6.71 4.32
N LEU A 149 -8.20 6.58 5.64
CA LEU A 149 -7.41 5.69 6.48
C LEU A 149 -8.18 4.44 6.94
N ILE A 150 -9.46 4.38 6.64
CA ILE A 150 -10.36 3.25 6.90
C ILE A 150 -11.10 2.89 5.62
N PRO A 151 -11.57 1.63 5.47
CA PRO A 151 -12.43 1.28 4.35
C PRO A 151 -13.72 2.11 4.38
N GLN A 152 -14.08 2.72 3.24
CA GLN A 152 -15.34 3.45 3.12
C GLN A 152 -16.43 2.51 2.61
N ASP A 153 -17.62 2.56 3.23
CA ASP A 153 -18.79 1.88 2.75
C ASP A 153 -19.49 2.75 1.68
N ARG A 154 -19.96 2.10 0.59
CA ARG A 154 -20.73 2.78 -0.46
C ARG A 154 -22.04 3.38 0.03
N HIS A 155 -22.57 2.86 1.14
CA HIS A 155 -23.79 3.32 1.78
C HIS A 155 -23.53 4.33 2.89
N SER A 156 -22.27 4.68 3.13
CA SER A 156 -21.87 5.73 4.06
C SER A 156 -22.24 7.10 3.49
N ASP A 157 -22.76 7.97 4.33
CA ASP A 157 -23.13 9.33 3.95
C ASP A 157 -21.92 10.25 3.69
N ASP A 158 -20.69 9.83 4.05
CA ASP A 158 -19.47 10.62 3.97
C ASP A 158 -18.47 10.07 2.96
N LEU A 159 -18.90 9.97 1.70
CA LEU A 159 -17.99 9.61 0.59
C LEU A 159 -17.23 10.82 0.02
N TYR A 160 -17.67 12.03 0.34
CA TYR A 160 -17.10 13.28 -0.17
C TYR A 160 -16.07 13.86 0.79
N VAL A 161 -14.94 13.15 0.95
CA VAL A 161 -13.85 13.63 1.78
C VAL A 161 -13.14 14.82 1.14
N THR A 162 -12.86 15.86 1.94
CA THR A 162 -12.14 17.03 1.49
C THR A 162 -10.63 16.73 1.39
N ARG A 163 -9.95 17.54 0.58
CA ARG A 163 -8.50 17.47 0.40
C ARG A 163 -7.77 17.92 1.66
N ASN A 164 -6.87 17.11 2.17
CA ASN A 164 -5.93 17.45 3.22
C ASN A 164 -4.78 18.31 2.68
N THR A 165 -4.11 19.02 3.56
CA THR A 165 -2.89 19.75 3.21
C THR A 165 -1.73 18.78 2.94
N ALA A 166 -0.72 19.23 2.17
CA ALA A 166 0.49 18.45 1.97
C ALA A 166 1.18 18.11 3.31
N LYS A 167 1.13 19.02 4.28
CA LYS A 167 1.68 18.78 5.63
C LYS A 167 0.99 17.60 6.32
N GLU A 168 -0.33 17.60 6.38
CA GLU A 168 -1.10 16.52 7.01
C GLU A 168 -0.84 15.17 6.32
N CYS A 169 -0.74 15.18 4.99
CA CYS A 169 -0.42 13.97 4.25
C CYS A 169 1.00 13.46 4.59
N ILE A 170 1.99 14.33 4.64
CA ILE A 170 3.36 13.95 5.02
C ILE A 170 3.42 13.46 6.46
N ASP A 171 2.73 14.12 7.38
CA ASP A 171 2.67 13.68 8.79
C ASP A 171 2.07 12.26 8.90
N GLN A 172 1.01 11.96 8.14
CA GLN A 172 0.42 10.62 8.11
C GLN A 172 1.35 9.58 7.47
N ILE A 173 2.02 9.92 6.37
CA ILE A 173 3.00 9.04 5.71
C ILE A 173 4.14 8.72 6.68
N VAL A 174 4.67 9.71 7.38
CA VAL A 174 5.74 9.53 8.36
C VAL A 174 5.27 8.66 9.52
N LYS A 175 4.04 8.88 10.01
CA LYS A 175 3.44 8.05 11.06
C LYS A 175 3.31 6.59 10.62
N ASP A 176 2.78 6.32 9.43
CA ASP A 176 2.65 4.96 8.90
C ASP A 176 4.02 4.27 8.78
N LEU A 177 5.06 5.00 8.37
CA LEU A 177 6.43 4.48 8.26
C LEU A 177 7.09 4.23 9.61
N ASP A 178 6.82 5.04 10.61
CA ASP A 178 7.31 4.83 11.98
C ASP A 178 6.63 3.62 12.62
N ASP A 179 5.30 3.52 12.49
CA ASP A 179 4.55 2.37 12.98
C ASP A 179 4.99 1.07 12.26
N ALA A 180 5.27 1.14 10.96
CA ALA A 180 5.82 0.04 10.19
C ALA A 180 7.21 -0.38 10.72
N ALA A 181 8.14 0.56 10.87
CA ALA A 181 9.50 0.29 11.32
C ALA A 181 9.56 -0.31 12.73
N ALA A 182 8.56 -0.03 13.57
CA ALA A 182 8.50 -0.57 14.93
C ALA A 182 8.29 -2.10 14.98
N SER A 183 7.62 -2.68 13.98
CA SER A 183 7.24 -4.10 13.96
C SER A 183 7.91 -4.90 12.84
N LEU A 184 8.65 -4.26 11.95
CA LEU A 184 9.38 -4.93 10.86
C LEU A 184 10.73 -5.46 11.35
N PRO A 185 11.14 -6.67 10.91
CA PRO A 185 12.48 -7.17 11.16
C PRO A 185 13.52 -6.40 10.32
N SER A 186 14.75 -6.36 10.80
CA SER A 186 15.88 -5.80 10.04
C SER A 186 16.26 -6.69 8.85
N ILE A 187 16.05 -8.00 8.99
CA ILE A 187 16.30 -9.03 7.95
C ILE A 187 15.18 -10.06 8.03
N TRP A 188 14.68 -10.47 6.88
CA TRP A 188 13.77 -11.61 6.76
C TRP A 188 14.53 -12.92 6.54
N GLY A 189 13.92 -14.03 6.92
CA GLY A 189 14.42 -15.36 6.56
C GLY A 189 14.36 -15.60 5.04
N GLU A 190 15.00 -16.68 4.61
CA GLU A 190 15.13 -17.01 3.17
C GLU A 190 13.77 -17.09 2.45
N ASN A 191 12.75 -17.66 3.09
CA ASN A 191 11.41 -17.82 2.50
C ASN A 191 10.68 -16.47 2.31
N ASP A 192 11.05 -15.45 3.07
CA ASP A 192 10.45 -14.12 3.05
C ASP A 192 11.38 -13.07 2.43
N PHE A 193 12.43 -13.52 1.75
CA PHE A 193 13.36 -12.64 1.08
C PHE A 193 12.66 -11.71 0.07
N GLY A 194 12.95 -10.42 0.16
CA GLY A 194 12.32 -9.41 -0.70
C GLY A 194 11.14 -8.68 -0.05
N ARG A 195 10.64 -9.12 1.11
CA ARG A 195 9.66 -8.35 1.89
C ARG A 195 10.27 -7.08 2.47
N ILE A 196 9.42 -6.10 2.74
CA ILE A 196 9.79 -4.82 3.32
C ILE A 196 10.43 -5.04 4.70
N THR A 197 11.62 -4.49 4.89
CA THR A 197 12.39 -4.54 6.15
C THR A 197 12.24 -3.24 6.93
N LYS A 198 12.63 -3.25 8.20
CA LYS A 198 12.75 -2.05 9.03
C LYS A 198 13.61 -0.98 8.37
N GLY A 199 14.79 -1.37 7.88
CA GLY A 199 15.70 -0.45 7.18
C GLY A 199 15.08 0.15 5.92
N ALA A 200 14.24 -0.61 5.18
CA ALA A 200 13.51 -0.10 4.02
C ALA A 200 12.49 0.98 4.40
N ALA A 201 11.72 0.75 5.48
CA ALA A 201 10.75 1.74 5.97
C ALA A 201 11.44 3.03 6.43
N MET A 202 12.55 2.91 7.18
CA MET A 202 13.33 4.05 7.64
C MET A 202 13.98 4.82 6.48
N ALA A 203 14.52 4.12 5.48
CA ALA A 203 15.11 4.76 4.30
C ALA A 203 14.05 5.50 3.48
N PHE A 204 12.87 4.91 3.33
CA PHE A 204 11.77 5.56 2.64
C PHE A 204 11.27 6.79 3.40
N LYS A 205 11.18 6.75 4.74
CA LYS A 205 10.93 7.93 5.57
C LYS A 205 11.94 9.05 5.32
N GLY A 206 13.23 8.71 5.23
CA GLY A 206 14.28 9.67 4.89
C GLY A 206 14.03 10.35 3.55
N ARG A 207 13.63 9.59 2.51
CA ARG A 207 13.26 10.11 1.18
C ARG A 207 12.05 11.04 1.24
N VAL A 208 11.01 10.65 1.96
CA VAL A 208 9.79 11.45 2.15
C VAL A 208 10.11 12.80 2.79
N LEU A 209 10.86 12.79 3.89
CA LEU A 209 11.27 14.00 4.61
C LEU A 209 12.21 14.89 3.79
N LEU A 210 13.12 14.29 3.02
CA LEU A 210 14.00 15.03 2.12
C LEU A 210 13.21 15.75 1.02
N THR A 211 12.23 15.07 0.44
CA THR A 211 11.31 15.67 -0.54
C THR A 211 10.52 16.81 0.09
N TYR A 212 10.02 16.62 1.30
CA TYR A 212 9.26 17.66 2.03
C TYR A 212 10.14 18.84 2.47
N ALA A 213 11.45 18.66 2.64
CA ALA A 213 12.42 19.72 2.88
C ALA A 213 12.81 20.49 1.62
N SER A 214 12.55 19.95 0.43
CA SER A 214 12.90 20.56 -0.85
C SER A 214 12.13 21.84 -1.14
N LYS A 215 12.63 22.68 -2.05
CA LYS A 215 12.09 24.01 -2.36
C LYS A 215 10.59 24.02 -2.70
N GLN A 216 10.09 22.94 -3.33
CA GLN A 216 8.67 22.82 -3.70
C GLN A 216 7.75 22.88 -2.48
N PHE A 217 8.10 22.18 -1.40
CA PHE A 217 7.31 22.10 -0.18
C PHE A 217 7.82 23.04 0.93
N ASN A 218 9.04 23.56 0.77
CA ASN A 218 9.74 24.42 1.74
C ASN A 218 10.26 25.70 1.09
N PRO A 219 9.37 26.54 0.53
CA PRO A 219 9.78 27.76 -0.22
C PRO A 219 10.55 28.76 0.64
N ASN A 220 10.29 28.78 1.95
CA ASN A 220 10.97 29.64 2.92
C ASN A 220 12.28 29.07 3.46
N ASN A 221 12.72 27.91 2.95
CA ASN A 221 13.95 27.23 3.34
C ASN A 221 14.08 27.02 4.87
N ASP A 222 13.02 26.52 5.50
CA ASP A 222 13.03 26.14 6.92
C ASP A 222 14.10 25.04 7.13
N ARG A 223 15.17 25.42 7.85
CA ARG A 223 16.30 24.54 8.11
C ARG A 223 15.96 23.34 9.01
N THR A 224 14.91 23.45 9.81
CA THR A 224 14.50 22.34 10.69
C THR A 224 14.03 21.14 9.88
N ARG A 225 13.38 21.35 8.73
CA ARG A 225 13.00 20.27 7.81
C ARG A 225 14.21 19.53 7.22
N TRP A 226 15.26 20.26 6.84
CA TRP A 226 16.52 19.68 6.37
C TRP A 226 17.20 18.86 7.46
N GLN A 227 17.23 19.38 8.70
CA GLN A 227 17.80 18.66 9.83
C GLN A 227 17.01 17.38 10.15
N THR A 228 15.70 17.44 10.08
CA THR A 228 14.80 16.28 10.29
C THR A 228 15.07 15.20 9.24
N ALA A 229 15.15 15.59 7.96
CA ALA A 229 15.46 14.69 6.87
C ALA A 229 16.87 14.07 7.03
N TYR A 230 17.87 14.87 7.36
CA TYR A 230 19.23 14.38 7.63
C TYR A 230 19.25 13.33 8.74
N ASN A 231 18.61 13.62 9.87
CA ASN A 231 18.58 12.70 11.01
C ASN A 231 17.88 11.39 10.64
N ALA A 232 16.80 11.44 9.87
CA ALA A 232 16.08 10.25 9.39
C ALA A 232 16.95 9.41 8.43
N CYS A 233 17.65 10.05 7.49
CA CYS A 233 18.56 9.35 6.57
C CYS A 233 19.74 8.71 7.33
N LEU A 234 20.32 9.41 8.31
CA LEU A 234 21.42 8.88 9.12
C LEU A 234 20.98 7.67 9.96
N ALA A 235 19.78 7.74 10.56
CA ALA A 235 19.21 6.62 11.31
C ALA A 235 18.95 5.42 10.41
N ALA A 236 18.42 5.63 9.19
CA ALA A 236 18.20 4.58 8.21
C ALA A 236 19.53 3.95 7.75
N GLN A 237 20.53 4.75 7.45
CA GLN A 237 21.87 4.27 7.07
C GLN A 237 22.44 3.36 8.17
N LYS A 238 22.36 3.79 9.42
CA LYS A 238 22.83 3.02 10.57
C LYS A 238 22.09 1.68 10.69
N GLU A 239 20.76 1.69 10.62
CA GLU A 239 19.94 0.47 10.68
C GLU A 239 20.30 -0.49 9.54
N LEU A 240 20.43 0.02 8.31
CA LEU A 240 20.78 -0.79 7.14
C LEU A 240 22.16 -1.41 7.24
N SER A 241 23.16 -0.67 7.71
CA SER A 241 24.54 -1.16 7.78
C SER A 241 24.79 -2.08 8.97
N GLU A 242 24.25 -1.75 10.15
CA GLU A 242 24.53 -2.50 11.39
C GLU A 242 23.62 -3.72 11.54
N ASN A 243 22.34 -3.59 11.21
CA ASN A 243 21.32 -4.63 11.44
C ASN A 243 20.82 -5.26 10.13
N GLY A 244 20.76 -4.49 9.04
CA GLY A 244 20.21 -4.91 7.75
C GLY A 244 21.23 -5.58 6.82
N GLN A 245 22.51 -5.65 7.21
CA GLN A 245 23.59 -6.22 6.39
C GLN A 245 23.68 -5.60 4.99
N ARG A 246 23.44 -4.29 4.89
CA ARG A 246 23.52 -3.54 3.64
C ARG A 246 24.80 -2.69 3.61
N ALA A 247 25.40 -2.61 2.44
CA ALA A 247 26.62 -1.85 2.22
C ALA A 247 26.69 -1.42 0.75
N LEU A 248 27.52 -0.43 0.45
CA LEU A 248 27.85 -0.10 -0.94
C LEU A 248 28.43 -1.32 -1.63
N HIS A 249 27.93 -1.64 -2.82
CA HIS A 249 28.42 -2.77 -3.58
C HIS A 249 29.76 -2.43 -4.25
N PRO A 250 30.80 -3.26 -4.12
CA PRO A 250 32.15 -2.92 -4.58
C PRO A 250 32.26 -2.81 -6.11
N VAL A 251 31.36 -3.45 -6.85
CA VAL A 251 31.37 -3.47 -8.31
C VAL A 251 30.13 -2.79 -8.87
N TYR A 252 30.25 -1.54 -9.29
CA TYR A 252 29.13 -0.71 -9.77
C TYR A 252 28.33 -1.39 -10.89
N LYS A 253 28.99 -2.05 -11.85
CA LYS A 253 28.30 -2.75 -12.96
C LYS A 253 27.35 -3.83 -12.44
N GLU A 254 27.65 -4.50 -11.36
CA GLU A 254 26.84 -5.60 -10.81
C GLU A 254 25.52 -5.12 -10.22
N ILE A 255 25.42 -3.85 -9.82
CA ILE A 255 24.14 -3.24 -9.35
C ILE A 255 23.07 -3.34 -10.43
N TRP A 256 23.46 -3.31 -11.71
CA TRP A 256 22.57 -3.32 -12.86
C TRP A 256 22.40 -4.69 -13.50
N THR A 257 23.29 -5.63 -13.22
CA THR A 257 23.32 -6.95 -13.86
C THR A 257 22.95 -8.09 -12.93
N LYS A 258 22.93 -7.86 -11.62
CA LYS A 258 22.48 -8.82 -10.62
C LYS A 258 21.12 -8.41 -10.07
N GLU A 259 20.23 -9.39 -9.92
CA GLU A 259 18.89 -9.16 -9.36
C GLU A 259 18.94 -8.51 -7.96
N THR A 260 19.89 -8.94 -7.15
CA THR A 260 20.10 -8.39 -5.81
C THR A 260 21.57 -8.24 -5.49
N THR A 261 21.91 -7.15 -4.82
CA THR A 261 23.26 -6.85 -4.34
C THR A 261 23.22 -6.39 -2.88
N SER A 262 24.38 -6.13 -2.28
CA SER A 262 24.45 -5.54 -0.93
C SER A 262 23.78 -4.16 -0.83
N GLU A 263 23.60 -3.43 -1.92
CA GLU A 263 22.88 -2.14 -1.97
C GLU A 263 21.37 -2.27 -2.10
N THR A 264 20.86 -3.45 -2.46
CA THR A 264 19.42 -3.63 -2.69
C THR A 264 18.65 -3.54 -1.38
N VAL A 265 17.91 -2.47 -1.17
CA VAL A 265 17.09 -2.23 0.03
C VAL A 265 15.67 -2.75 -0.15
N ILE A 266 15.06 -2.47 -1.29
CA ILE A 266 13.74 -2.96 -1.71
C ILE A 266 13.73 -3.11 -3.23
N THR A 267 13.10 -4.17 -3.72
CA THR A 267 12.98 -4.42 -5.15
C THR A 267 11.68 -5.13 -5.47
N THR A 268 11.09 -4.81 -6.61
CA THR A 268 9.99 -5.60 -7.16
C THR A 268 10.60 -6.78 -7.90
N ARG A 269 10.23 -7.99 -7.47
CA ARG A 269 10.73 -9.22 -8.08
C ARG A 269 9.77 -9.76 -9.13
N PHE A 270 10.35 -10.34 -10.16
CA PHE A 270 9.64 -11.02 -11.22
C PHE A 270 10.09 -12.48 -11.26
N LEU A 271 9.17 -13.38 -11.55
CA LEU A 271 9.43 -14.82 -11.63
C LEU A 271 8.61 -15.41 -12.78
N ASP A 272 9.30 -15.91 -13.79
CA ASP A 272 8.66 -16.65 -14.88
C ASP A 272 8.16 -18.03 -14.39
N PRO A 273 6.96 -18.48 -14.76
CA PRO A 273 5.91 -17.82 -15.52
C PRO A 273 4.88 -17.04 -14.67
N VAL A 274 5.09 -16.96 -13.35
CA VAL A 274 4.08 -16.47 -12.39
C VAL A 274 3.90 -14.96 -12.48
N ARG A 275 4.98 -14.21 -12.62
CA ARG A 275 5.01 -12.76 -12.78
C ARG A 275 6.15 -12.39 -13.71
N THR A 276 5.87 -12.26 -14.99
CA THR A 276 6.85 -11.84 -15.98
C THR A 276 6.89 -10.31 -16.11
N HIS A 277 8.03 -9.78 -16.55
CA HIS A 277 8.15 -8.42 -17.06
C HIS A 277 7.97 -8.45 -18.59
N ASN A 278 7.34 -7.45 -19.14
CA ASN A 278 7.18 -7.31 -20.59
C ASN A 278 8.44 -6.62 -21.15
N PHE A 279 9.41 -7.41 -21.55
CA PHE A 279 10.50 -7.00 -22.45
C PHE A 279 10.21 -7.49 -23.84
#